data_33a1a3fc5ecbb8b871440724a113d1a3
#
_entry.id   33a1a3fc5ecbb8b871440724a113d1a3
#
_cell.length_a   1.000
_cell.length_b   1.000
_cell.length_c   1.000
_cell.angle_alpha   90.00
_cell.angle_beta   90.00
_cell.angle_gamma   90.00
#
_symmetry.space_group_name_H-M   'P 1'
#
loop_
_entity.id
_entity.type
_entity.pdbx_description
1 polymer ?
#
loop_
_entity_poly.entity_id
_entity_poly.type
_entity_poly.pdbx_seq_one_letter_code
_entity_poly.pdbx_strand_id
1 'polypeptide(L)'
;MELNSTIIFEKNFDALQNKGVRFVINEGGSRSSKTYSLCQLLIVYSLQNPQKVVSIIRKTFPALRATVMRDFLEILKDLDIYSQERHNKSEHIYTFENGSIIEFFSVDDEQKIRGRKRDVAWCNEANELYYDDFTQLNMRTEFKLIFDYNPSESSSWLYELPKDESILIKSTYRDNPFLPDSIKKQIEDLKRTDEALYQIYALGEKAISKSNIYSNWTFLNHRPSKFVNYVYGCDFGYNHPTALVRVYWVDNDIFIEKVIYESYLTTTNLIDKMNQLGVEKHVTILADYSRPEIIAEMNNAGFDVQNANKVVKKGIDNIKTFGVFCEDSKEIKKEYDNYKWKKVGDIITDEPIKLFDDAMDAIRYAVTHIRQEYYTDDSYFAF
;
A
#
# COMPACT_ATOMS: atom_id res chain seq x y z
N MET A 1 -4.37 -37.81 -15.21
CA MET A 1 -3.61 -36.57 -14.93
C MET A 1 -3.42 -36.53 -13.43
N GLU A 2 -2.20 -36.67 -12.97
CA GLU A 2 -1.88 -36.60 -11.54
C GLU A 2 -1.30 -35.21 -11.27
N LEU A 3 -1.88 -34.48 -10.34
CA LEU A 3 -1.48 -33.10 -10.02
C LEU A 3 -0.88 -33.11 -8.61
N ASN A 4 0.39 -32.81 -8.51
CA ASN A 4 1.02 -32.56 -7.21
C ASN A 4 0.60 -31.17 -6.69
N SER A 5 -0.43 -31.12 -5.85
CA SER A 5 -1.00 -29.89 -5.31
C SER A 5 -0.45 -29.57 -3.93
N THR A 6 -0.62 -28.33 -3.52
CA THR A 6 -0.31 -27.83 -2.16
C THR A 6 -1.59 -27.49 -1.44
N ILE A 7 -1.53 -27.29 -0.12
CA ILE A 7 -2.67 -26.79 0.67
C ILE A 7 -3.18 -25.42 0.14
N ILE A 8 -2.31 -24.64 -0.51
CA ILE A 8 -2.68 -23.35 -1.11
C ILE A 8 -3.56 -23.56 -2.34
N PHE A 9 -3.27 -24.58 -3.15
CA PHE A 9 -4.14 -24.97 -4.25
C PHE A 9 -5.55 -25.36 -3.73
N GLU A 10 -5.61 -26.22 -2.71
CA GLU A 10 -6.88 -26.69 -2.13
C GLU A 10 -7.74 -25.54 -1.60
N LYS A 11 -7.16 -24.65 -0.80
CA LYS A 11 -7.85 -23.46 -0.28
C LYS A 11 -8.39 -22.57 -1.39
N ASN A 12 -7.61 -22.36 -2.45
CA ASN A 12 -8.03 -21.56 -3.60
C ASN A 12 -9.10 -22.26 -4.43
N PHE A 13 -9.02 -23.59 -4.57
CA PHE A 13 -10.04 -24.38 -5.25
C PHE A 13 -11.40 -24.27 -4.54
N ASP A 14 -11.41 -24.40 -3.21
CA ASP A 14 -12.64 -24.24 -2.40
C ASP A 14 -13.19 -22.82 -2.49
N ALA A 15 -12.31 -21.80 -2.44
CA ALA A 15 -12.70 -20.40 -2.60
C ALA A 15 -13.29 -20.11 -3.99
N LEU A 16 -12.76 -20.74 -5.05
CA LEU A 16 -13.28 -20.60 -6.40
C LEU A 16 -14.69 -21.19 -6.54
N GLN A 17 -14.99 -22.31 -5.86
CA GLN A 17 -16.31 -22.95 -5.86
C GLN A 17 -17.36 -22.18 -5.03
N ASN A 18 -16.96 -21.37 -4.08
CA ASN A 18 -17.86 -20.62 -3.21
C ASN A 18 -18.54 -19.47 -3.96
N LYS A 19 -19.83 -19.62 -4.28
CA LYS A 19 -20.61 -18.62 -5.05
C LYS A 19 -20.81 -17.29 -4.32
N GLY A 20 -20.74 -17.26 -2.99
CA GLY A 20 -20.87 -16.06 -2.17
C GLY A 20 -19.60 -15.18 -2.14
N VAL A 21 -18.49 -15.67 -2.70
CA VAL A 21 -17.22 -14.99 -2.70
C VAL A 21 -16.93 -14.38 -4.07
N ARG A 22 -16.63 -13.11 -4.11
CA ARG A 22 -16.22 -12.38 -5.33
C ARG A 22 -14.70 -12.26 -5.43
N PHE A 23 -14.03 -12.01 -4.31
CA PHE A 23 -12.61 -11.70 -4.22
C PHE A 23 -11.86 -12.80 -3.46
N VAL A 24 -10.85 -13.39 -4.09
CA VAL A 24 -9.95 -14.37 -3.46
C VAL A 24 -8.58 -13.73 -3.29
N ILE A 25 -8.18 -13.49 -2.06
CA ILE A 25 -6.97 -12.72 -1.73
C ILE A 25 -5.92 -13.68 -1.17
N ASN A 26 -4.80 -13.84 -1.87
CA ASN A 26 -3.66 -14.65 -1.45
C ASN A 26 -2.55 -13.76 -0.91
N GLU A 27 -2.53 -13.57 0.39
CA GLU A 27 -1.48 -12.85 1.10
C GLU A 27 -0.44 -13.83 1.65
N GLY A 28 0.84 -13.60 1.39
CA GLY A 28 1.83 -14.49 1.98
C GLY A 28 3.27 -14.23 1.57
N GLY A 29 4.16 -14.90 2.28
CA GLY A 29 5.60 -14.79 2.05
C GLY A 29 6.05 -15.31 0.69
N SER A 30 7.28 -14.96 0.33
CA SER A 30 7.95 -15.54 -0.84
C SER A 30 8.12 -17.05 -0.66
N ARG A 31 8.15 -17.77 -1.77
CA ARG A 31 8.33 -19.23 -1.80
C ARG A 31 7.21 -20.06 -1.15
N SER A 32 6.07 -19.45 -0.84
CA SER A 32 4.87 -20.13 -0.28
C SER A 32 4.06 -20.92 -1.31
N SER A 33 4.51 -21.06 -2.55
CA SER A 33 3.84 -21.71 -3.69
C SER A 33 2.58 -21.01 -4.25
N LYS A 34 2.24 -19.79 -3.82
CA LYS A 34 1.05 -19.05 -4.30
C LYS A 34 0.93 -19.06 -5.84
N THR A 35 1.92 -18.52 -6.52
CA THR A 35 1.92 -18.36 -7.99
C THR A 35 1.75 -19.71 -8.71
N TYR A 36 2.52 -20.72 -8.31
CA TYR A 36 2.45 -22.05 -8.91
C TYR A 36 1.08 -22.70 -8.70
N SER A 37 0.56 -22.64 -7.46
CA SER A 37 -0.76 -23.18 -7.12
C SER A 37 -1.90 -22.48 -7.86
N LEU A 38 -1.80 -21.16 -8.07
CA LEU A 38 -2.79 -20.40 -8.85
C LEU A 38 -2.71 -20.72 -10.34
N CYS A 39 -1.52 -20.93 -10.91
CA CYS A 39 -1.40 -21.46 -12.27
C CYS A 39 -2.08 -22.82 -12.42
N GLN A 40 -1.82 -23.76 -11.51
CA GLN A 40 -2.48 -25.06 -11.50
C GLN A 40 -4.00 -24.95 -11.41
N LEU A 41 -4.48 -24.11 -10.50
CA LEU A 41 -5.91 -23.85 -10.30
C LEU A 41 -6.60 -23.38 -11.58
N LEU A 42 -6.02 -22.39 -12.26
CA LEU A 42 -6.61 -21.80 -13.46
C LEU A 42 -6.54 -22.75 -14.67
N ILE A 43 -5.52 -23.60 -14.73
CA ILE A 43 -5.47 -24.71 -15.72
C ILE A 43 -6.63 -25.67 -15.46
N VAL A 44 -6.80 -26.16 -14.22
CA VAL A 44 -7.89 -27.07 -13.86
C VAL A 44 -9.25 -26.44 -14.12
N TYR A 45 -9.43 -25.16 -13.73
CA TYR A 45 -10.66 -24.42 -14.00
C TYR A 45 -10.97 -24.35 -15.50
N SER A 46 -10.00 -24.03 -16.34
CA SER A 46 -10.18 -23.92 -17.78
C SER A 46 -10.50 -25.27 -18.44
N LEU A 47 -9.89 -26.35 -17.95
CA LEU A 47 -10.18 -27.71 -18.45
C LEU A 47 -11.59 -28.19 -18.08
N GLN A 48 -12.07 -27.85 -16.88
CA GLN A 48 -13.37 -28.26 -16.38
C GLN A 48 -14.54 -27.42 -16.91
N ASN A 49 -14.28 -26.18 -17.34
CA ASN A 49 -15.31 -25.24 -17.74
C ASN A 49 -15.08 -24.79 -19.19
N PRO A 50 -15.87 -25.24 -20.17
CA PRO A 50 -15.66 -24.90 -21.57
C PRO A 50 -15.98 -23.43 -21.86
N GLN A 51 -15.30 -22.90 -22.89
CA GLN A 51 -15.52 -21.55 -23.45
C GLN A 51 -15.36 -20.41 -22.41
N LYS A 52 -14.47 -20.59 -21.42
CA LYS A 52 -14.17 -19.60 -20.41
C LYS A 52 -12.96 -18.74 -20.78
N VAL A 53 -13.03 -17.47 -20.39
CA VAL A 53 -11.93 -16.52 -20.56
C VAL A 53 -11.31 -16.23 -19.19
N VAL A 54 -10.04 -16.60 -19.05
CA VAL A 54 -9.25 -16.35 -17.85
C VAL A 54 -8.13 -15.37 -18.19
N SER A 55 -8.06 -14.25 -17.49
CA SER A 55 -6.99 -13.26 -17.69
C SER A 55 -6.02 -13.30 -16.53
N ILE A 56 -4.72 -13.41 -16.83
CA ILE A 56 -3.62 -13.31 -15.86
C ILE A 56 -2.89 -11.99 -16.09
N ILE A 57 -2.83 -11.16 -15.06
CA ILE A 57 -2.53 -9.75 -15.18
C ILE A 57 -1.42 -9.37 -14.18
N ARG A 58 -0.51 -8.49 -14.60
CA ARG A 58 0.48 -7.88 -13.72
C ARG A 58 0.72 -6.42 -14.12
N LYS A 59 1.40 -5.64 -13.28
CA LYS A 59 1.74 -4.24 -13.56
C LYS A 59 2.49 -4.07 -14.87
N THR A 60 3.51 -4.91 -15.12
CA THR A 60 4.33 -4.86 -16.34
C THR A 60 4.42 -6.21 -17.03
N PHE A 61 4.38 -6.21 -18.37
CA PHE A 61 4.43 -7.44 -19.15
C PHE A 61 5.79 -8.19 -19.06
N PRO A 62 6.96 -7.52 -19.07
CA PRO A 62 8.23 -8.23 -18.88
C PRO A 62 8.31 -9.04 -17.60
N ALA A 63 7.78 -8.50 -16.48
CA ALA A 63 7.73 -9.23 -15.21
C ALA A 63 6.76 -10.42 -15.27
N LEU A 64 5.57 -10.25 -15.85
CA LEU A 64 4.59 -11.32 -16.04
C LEU A 64 5.16 -12.47 -16.87
N ARG A 65 5.83 -12.14 -17.97
CA ARG A 65 6.45 -13.12 -18.89
C ARG A 65 7.57 -13.92 -18.23
N ALA A 66 8.42 -13.24 -17.44
CA ALA A 66 9.58 -13.86 -16.80
C ALA A 66 9.21 -14.76 -15.61
N THR A 67 8.00 -14.63 -15.07
CA THR A 67 7.53 -15.35 -13.88
C THR A 67 6.32 -16.23 -14.23
N VAL A 68 5.12 -15.74 -14.03
CA VAL A 68 3.84 -16.49 -14.12
C VAL A 68 3.64 -17.20 -15.45
N MET A 69 3.90 -16.51 -16.57
CA MET A 69 3.70 -17.11 -17.90
C MET A 69 4.68 -18.27 -18.14
N ARG A 70 5.90 -18.14 -17.65
CA ARG A 70 6.89 -19.24 -17.73
C ARG A 70 6.42 -20.43 -16.90
N ASP A 71 6.04 -20.23 -15.65
CA ASP A 71 5.59 -21.29 -14.76
C ASP A 71 4.31 -21.97 -15.31
N PHE A 72 3.37 -21.19 -15.85
CA PHE A 72 2.19 -21.71 -16.50
C PHE A 72 2.51 -22.66 -17.68
N LEU A 73 3.41 -22.22 -18.58
CA LEU A 73 3.81 -23.05 -19.74
C LEU A 73 4.60 -24.29 -19.32
N GLU A 74 5.35 -24.23 -18.24
CA GLU A 74 6.08 -25.34 -17.64
C GLU A 74 5.09 -26.39 -17.10
N ILE A 75 4.09 -25.95 -16.32
CA ILE A 75 3.02 -26.83 -15.81
C ILE A 75 2.27 -27.53 -16.95
N LEU A 76 1.91 -26.81 -18.02
CA LEU A 76 1.25 -27.45 -19.17
C LEU A 76 2.10 -28.56 -19.81
N LYS A 77 3.42 -28.37 -19.86
CA LYS A 77 4.35 -29.40 -20.41
C LYS A 77 4.48 -30.57 -19.45
N ASP A 78 4.62 -30.32 -18.16
CA ASP A 78 4.73 -31.36 -17.13
C ASP A 78 3.48 -32.25 -17.06
N LEU A 79 2.32 -31.66 -17.38
CA LEU A 79 1.04 -32.36 -17.44
C LEU A 79 0.76 -33.03 -18.82
N ASP A 80 1.68 -32.90 -19.77
CA ASP A 80 1.57 -33.39 -21.14
C ASP A 80 0.32 -32.88 -21.90
N ILE A 81 -0.07 -31.64 -21.62
CA ILE A 81 -1.22 -30.96 -22.24
C ILE A 81 -0.83 -29.74 -23.09
N TYR A 82 0.46 -29.42 -23.16
CA TYR A 82 0.95 -28.32 -23.98
C TYR A 82 0.87 -28.67 -25.48
N SER A 83 0.29 -27.78 -26.28
CA SER A 83 0.32 -27.82 -27.74
C SER A 83 0.82 -26.50 -28.31
N GLN A 84 1.78 -26.56 -29.23
CA GLN A 84 2.32 -25.39 -29.90
C GLN A 84 1.27 -24.69 -30.78
N GLU A 85 0.35 -25.45 -31.40
CA GLU A 85 -0.71 -24.93 -32.26
C GLU A 85 -1.76 -24.13 -31.51
N ARG A 86 -1.90 -24.41 -30.19
CA ARG A 86 -2.84 -23.75 -29.30
C ARG A 86 -2.23 -22.56 -28.56
N HIS A 87 -0.94 -22.34 -28.72
CA HIS A 87 -0.21 -21.23 -28.08
C HIS A 87 0.04 -20.11 -29.07
N ASN A 88 -0.83 -19.07 -29.06
CA ASN A 88 -0.58 -17.83 -29.78
C ASN A 88 0.45 -17.00 -29.04
N LYS A 89 1.71 -17.08 -29.49
CA LYS A 89 2.84 -16.39 -28.82
C LYS A 89 2.83 -14.87 -29.00
N SER A 90 2.24 -14.36 -30.08
CA SER A 90 2.18 -12.92 -30.35
C SER A 90 1.09 -12.24 -29.52
N GLU A 91 -0.04 -12.90 -29.33
CA GLU A 91 -1.13 -12.38 -28.50
C GLU A 91 -1.04 -12.83 -27.03
N HIS A 92 -0.09 -13.69 -26.71
CA HIS A 92 0.10 -14.26 -25.38
C HIS A 92 -1.15 -14.98 -24.84
N ILE A 93 -1.75 -15.82 -25.69
CA ILE A 93 -2.97 -16.57 -25.42
C ILE A 93 -2.70 -18.07 -25.56
N TYR A 94 -3.18 -18.85 -24.61
CA TYR A 94 -3.25 -20.30 -24.71
C TYR A 94 -4.72 -20.76 -24.79
N THR A 95 -5.06 -21.54 -25.82
CA THR A 95 -6.42 -22.05 -26.05
C THR A 95 -6.49 -23.54 -25.71
N PHE A 96 -7.41 -23.93 -24.84
CA PHE A 96 -7.67 -25.33 -24.50
C PHE A 96 -8.59 -25.99 -25.52
N GLU A 97 -8.65 -27.35 -25.54
CA GLU A 97 -9.49 -28.13 -26.46
C GLU A 97 -10.97 -27.81 -26.38
N ASN A 98 -11.44 -27.49 -25.16
CA ASN A 98 -12.83 -27.16 -24.91
C ASN A 98 -13.19 -25.67 -25.23
N GLY A 99 -12.29 -24.95 -25.87
CA GLY A 99 -12.47 -23.57 -26.30
C GLY A 99 -12.22 -22.52 -25.19
N SER A 100 -11.85 -22.94 -24.00
CA SER A 100 -11.43 -22.00 -22.94
C SER A 100 -10.06 -21.42 -23.24
N ILE A 101 -9.82 -20.17 -22.84
CA ILE A 101 -8.55 -19.48 -23.08
C ILE A 101 -7.96 -18.94 -21.78
N ILE A 102 -6.64 -18.94 -21.72
CA ILE A 102 -5.87 -18.16 -20.75
C ILE A 102 -5.06 -17.12 -21.50
N GLU A 103 -5.27 -15.86 -21.18
CA GLU A 103 -4.55 -14.71 -21.76
C GLU A 103 -3.68 -14.02 -20.73
N PHE A 104 -2.55 -13.45 -21.18
CA PHE A 104 -1.60 -12.72 -20.35
C PHE A 104 -1.43 -11.30 -20.86
N PHE A 105 -1.62 -10.31 -20.00
CA PHE A 105 -1.38 -8.90 -20.33
C PHE A 105 -1.01 -8.06 -19.10
N SER A 106 -0.56 -6.85 -19.34
CA SER A 106 -0.20 -5.88 -18.29
C SER A 106 -1.16 -4.70 -18.26
N VAL A 107 -1.25 -4.03 -17.11
CA VAL A 107 -2.14 -2.87 -16.95
C VAL A 107 -1.61 -1.59 -17.59
N ASP A 108 -0.36 -1.55 -18.03
CA ASP A 108 0.21 -0.48 -18.84
C ASP A 108 -0.44 -0.37 -20.24
N ASP A 109 -1.18 -1.40 -20.67
CA ASP A 109 -1.99 -1.40 -21.89
C ASP A 109 -3.49 -1.22 -21.54
N GLU A 110 -3.92 0.04 -21.37
CA GLU A 110 -5.32 0.37 -21.04
C GLU A 110 -6.34 -0.21 -22.03
N GLN A 111 -5.98 -0.36 -23.30
CA GLN A 111 -6.89 -0.89 -24.31
C GLN A 111 -7.23 -2.37 -24.06
N LYS A 112 -6.26 -3.15 -23.58
CA LYS A 112 -6.47 -4.56 -23.22
C LYS A 112 -7.36 -4.71 -21.99
N ILE A 113 -7.29 -3.80 -21.05
CA ILE A 113 -8.18 -3.80 -19.89
C ILE A 113 -9.61 -3.49 -20.31
N ARG A 114 -9.82 -2.46 -21.16
CA ARG A 114 -11.14 -1.93 -21.53
C ARG A 114 -11.90 -2.77 -22.56
N GLY A 115 -11.21 -3.56 -23.37
CA GLY A 115 -11.78 -4.20 -24.55
C GLY A 115 -12.41 -5.58 -24.36
N ARG A 116 -12.17 -6.28 -23.24
CA ARG A 116 -12.50 -7.70 -23.11
C ARG A 116 -13.26 -8.02 -21.82
N LYS A 117 -14.39 -8.74 -21.96
CA LYS A 117 -15.06 -9.42 -20.85
C LYS A 117 -14.29 -10.71 -20.53
N ARG A 118 -14.24 -11.06 -19.26
CA ARG A 118 -13.60 -12.28 -18.77
C ARG A 118 -14.42 -12.93 -17.67
N ASP A 119 -14.28 -14.25 -17.53
CA ASP A 119 -14.90 -14.97 -16.43
C ASP A 119 -14.09 -14.83 -15.14
N VAL A 120 -12.78 -15.04 -15.22
CA VAL A 120 -11.87 -14.96 -14.09
C VAL A 120 -10.71 -14.02 -14.40
N ALA A 121 -10.35 -13.15 -13.47
CA ALA A 121 -9.14 -12.36 -13.52
C ALA A 121 -8.23 -12.71 -12.34
N TRP A 122 -6.96 -12.96 -12.61
CA TRP A 122 -5.93 -13.09 -11.60
C TRP A 122 -4.91 -11.96 -11.73
N CYS A 123 -4.83 -11.12 -10.70
CA CYS A 123 -3.86 -10.04 -10.59
C CYS A 123 -2.66 -10.52 -9.77
N ASN A 124 -1.56 -10.83 -10.44
CA ASN A 124 -0.29 -11.22 -9.80
C ASN A 124 0.45 -9.99 -9.29
N GLU A 125 0.99 -10.06 -8.07
CA GLU A 125 1.58 -8.93 -7.33
C GLU A 125 0.63 -7.72 -7.31
N ALA A 126 -0.59 -7.96 -6.86
CA ALA A 126 -1.70 -7.00 -6.93
C ALA A 126 -1.44 -5.69 -6.16
N ASN A 127 -0.51 -5.70 -5.20
CA ASN A 127 -0.03 -4.50 -4.50
C ASN A 127 0.69 -3.49 -5.43
N GLU A 128 1.18 -3.95 -6.61
CA GLU A 128 1.76 -3.06 -7.62
C GLU A 128 0.69 -2.29 -8.42
N LEU A 129 -0.59 -2.71 -8.39
CA LEU A 129 -1.69 -2.13 -9.16
C LEU A 129 -2.31 -0.92 -8.45
N TYR A 130 -2.77 0.06 -9.23
CA TYR A 130 -3.55 1.18 -8.71
C TYR A 130 -5.03 0.78 -8.53
N TYR A 131 -5.73 1.52 -7.66
CA TYR A 131 -7.17 1.31 -7.44
C TYR A 131 -8.01 1.48 -8.72
N ASP A 132 -7.59 2.38 -9.62
CA ASP A 132 -8.25 2.60 -10.91
C ASP A 132 -8.12 1.37 -11.83
N ASP A 133 -6.96 0.70 -11.82
CA ASP A 133 -6.75 -0.56 -12.55
C ASP A 133 -7.71 -1.64 -12.05
N PHE A 134 -7.80 -1.79 -10.71
CA PHE A 134 -8.75 -2.69 -10.06
C PHE A 134 -10.20 -2.40 -10.47
N THR A 135 -10.62 -1.13 -10.44
CA THR A 135 -11.98 -0.73 -10.78
C THR A 135 -12.34 -1.14 -12.21
N GLN A 136 -11.42 -0.92 -13.18
CA GLN A 136 -11.62 -1.33 -14.56
C GLN A 136 -11.68 -2.85 -14.73
N LEU A 137 -10.83 -3.60 -14.02
CA LEU A 137 -10.83 -5.06 -14.04
C LEU A 137 -12.10 -5.64 -13.41
N ASN A 138 -12.55 -5.07 -12.28
CA ASN A 138 -13.74 -5.53 -11.57
C ASN A 138 -15.02 -5.38 -12.40
N MET A 139 -15.17 -4.25 -13.11
CA MET A 139 -16.33 -4.02 -13.99
C MET A 139 -16.41 -4.99 -15.17
N ARG A 140 -15.31 -5.65 -15.54
CA ARG A 140 -15.21 -6.52 -16.74
C ARG A 140 -14.94 -7.98 -16.44
N THR A 141 -14.92 -8.34 -15.17
CA THR A 141 -14.78 -9.73 -14.72
C THR A 141 -16.14 -10.22 -14.24
N GLU A 142 -16.65 -11.29 -14.81
CA GLU A 142 -18.02 -11.75 -14.53
C GLU A 142 -18.11 -12.63 -13.30
N PHE A 143 -17.09 -13.47 -13.02
CA PHE A 143 -17.18 -14.48 -11.96
C PHE A 143 -16.29 -14.18 -10.76
N LYS A 144 -14.95 -14.26 -10.88
CA LYS A 144 -14.00 -14.13 -9.76
C LYS A 144 -12.83 -13.21 -10.08
N LEU A 145 -12.41 -12.44 -9.05
CA LEU A 145 -11.11 -11.79 -9.05
C LEU A 145 -10.22 -12.46 -8.01
N ILE A 146 -9.04 -12.87 -8.44
CA ILE A 146 -8.02 -13.49 -7.60
C ILE A 146 -6.84 -12.52 -7.52
N PHE A 147 -6.35 -12.28 -6.32
CA PHE A 147 -5.21 -11.41 -6.06
C PHE A 147 -4.14 -12.20 -5.33
N ASP A 148 -2.89 -12.03 -5.69
CA ASP A 148 -1.78 -12.49 -4.86
C ASP A 148 -0.75 -11.38 -4.67
N TYR A 149 -0.16 -11.33 -3.49
CA TYR A 149 0.88 -10.38 -3.14
C TYR A 149 1.65 -10.80 -1.90
N ASN A 150 2.82 -10.19 -1.73
CA ASN A 150 3.55 -10.24 -0.46
C ASN A 150 3.20 -8.97 0.35
N PRO A 151 2.91 -9.07 1.65
CA PRO A 151 2.51 -7.95 2.47
C PRO A 151 3.69 -7.01 2.80
N SER A 152 4.33 -6.48 1.76
CA SER A 152 5.47 -5.56 1.87
C SER A 152 5.06 -4.11 2.13
N GLU A 153 3.78 -3.78 1.93
CA GLU A 153 3.21 -2.44 2.10
C GLU A 153 2.13 -2.45 3.17
N SER A 154 2.13 -1.43 4.02
CA SER A 154 1.22 -1.30 5.14
C SER A 154 -0.17 -0.78 4.73
N SER A 155 -0.29 -0.08 3.61
CA SER A 155 -1.57 0.39 3.06
C SER A 155 -1.73 -0.05 1.62
N SER A 156 -2.80 -0.79 1.35
CA SER A 156 -3.19 -1.18 0.00
C SER A 156 -4.72 -1.17 -0.07
N TRP A 157 -5.28 -0.77 -1.21
CA TRP A 157 -6.70 -0.88 -1.51
C TRP A 157 -7.24 -2.33 -1.35
N LEU A 158 -6.35 -3.34 -1.41
CA LEU A 158 -6.68 -4.74 -1.17
C LEU A 158 -7.26 -5.00 0.23
N TYR A 159 -6.86 -4.21 1.24
CA TYR A 159 -7.38 -4.33 2.60
C TYR A 159 -8.75 -3.69 2.79
N GLU A 160 -9.19 -2.88 1.82
CA GLU A 160 -10.50 -2.20 1.82
C GLU A 160 -11.57 -2.96 1.05
N LEU A 161 -11.23 -4.12 0.44
CA LEU A 161 -12.21 -4.96 -0.25
C LEU A 161 -13.30 -5.45 0.72
N PRO A 162 -14.57 -5.57 0.27
CA PRO A 162 -15.68 -6.02 1.10
C PRO A 162 -15.40 -7.37 1.74
N LYS A 163 -15.41 -7.45 3.06
CA LYS A 163 -15.05 -8.66 3.81
C LYS A 163 -16.04 -9.80 3.64
N ASP A 164 -17.30 -9.48 3.45
CA ASP A 164 -18.40 -10.41 3.22
C ASP A 164 -18.36 -11.07 1.83
N GLU A 165 -17.71 -10.41 0.85
CA GLU A 165 -17.49 -10.94 -0.49
C GLU A 165 -16.06 -11.47 -0.71
N SER A 166 -15.21 -11.47 0.32
CA SER A 166 -13.78 -11.78 0.21
C SER A 166 -13.39 -12.99 1.05
N ILE A 167 -12.49 -13.81 0.53
CA ILE A 167 -11.73 -14.81 1.30
C ILE A 167 -10.25 -14.43 1.29
N LEU A 168 -9.66 -14.33 2.48
CA LEU A 168 -8.23 -14.12 2.67
C LEU A 168 -7.53 -15.46 2.95
N ILE A 169 -6.63 -15.85 2.06
CA ILE A 169 -5.79 -17.04 2.17
C ILE A 169 -4.38 -16.59 2.52
N LYS A 170 -3.95 -16.87 3.75
CA LYS A 170 -2.57 -16.61 4.18
C LYS A 170 -1.69 -17.82 3.91
N SER A 171 -0.44 -17.55 3.48
CA SER A 171 0.54 -18.58 3.18
C SER A 171 1.97 -18.19 3.54
N THR A 172 2.76 -19.18 3.92
CA THR A 172 4.16 -19.05 4.28
C THR A 172 5.00 -20.06 3.49
N TYR A 173 6.33 -19.96 3.53
CA TYR A 173 7.21 -20.95 2.93
C TYR A 173 6.99 -22.37 3.48
N ARG A 174 6.40 -22.52 4.69
CA ARG A 174 6.09 -23.81 5.32
C ARG A 174 4.96 -24.55 4.63
N ASP A 175 4.07 -23.82 3.94
CA ASP A 175 2.96 -24.36 3.15
C ASP A 175 3.43 -24.96 1.80
N ASN A 176 4.73 -24.82 1.48
CA ASN A 176 5.33 -25.36 0.26
C ASN A 176 6.16 -26.62 0.56
N PRO A 177 5.60 -27.83 0.41
CA PRO A 177 6.30 -29.08 0.67
C PRO A 177 7.43 -29.35 -0.33
N PHE A 178 7.43 -28.71 -1.49
CA PHE A 178 8.42 -28.89 -2.57
C PHE A 178 9.62 -27.95 -2.46
N LEU A 179 9.67 -27.10 -1.41
CA LEU A 179 10.76 -26.15 -1.23
C LEU A 179 12.05 -26.90 -0.82
N PRO A 180 13.18 -26.71 -1.53
CA PRO A 180 14.45 -27.31 -1.16
C PRO A 180 14.91 -26.93 0.26
N ASP A 181 15.49 -27.85 1.00
CA ASP A 181 15.94 -27.62 2.38
C ASP A 181 17.01 -26.52 2.48
N SER A 182 17.85 -26.36 1.45
CA SER A 182 18.81 -25.27 1.36
C SER A 182 18.15 -23.90 1.36
N ILE A 183 17.01 -23.77 0.67
CA ILE A 183 16.23 -22.53 0.61
C ILE A 183 15.49 -22.30 1.93
N LYS A 184 14.91 -23.36 2.53
CA LYS A 184 14.29 -23.27 3.87
C LYS A 184 15.28 -22.73 4.89
N LYS A 185 16.50 -23.27 4.89
CA LYS A 185 17.57 -22.82 5.79
C LYS A 185 17.94 -21.36 5.57
N GLN A 186 18.06 -20.90 4.29
CA GLN A 186 18.32 -19.49 3.99
C GLN A 186 17.22 -18.57 4.52
N ILE A 187 15.94 -18.98 4.36
CA ILE A 187 14.80 -18.21 4.89
C ILE A 187 14.84 -18.17 6.42
N GLU A 188 15.13 -19.29 7.09
CA GLU A 188 15.23 -19.36 8.55
C GLU A 188 16.41 -18.56 9.11
N ASP A 189 17.53 -18.51 8.38
CA ASP A 189 18.69 -17.69 8.75
C ASP A 189 18.35 -16.18 8.75
N LEU A 190 17.37 -15.72 7.94
CA LEU A 190 16.89 -14.34 7.97
C LEU A 190 16.37 -13.94 9.35
N LYS A 191 15.78 -14.87 10.11
CA LYS A 191 15.33 -14.59 11.48
C LYS A 191 16.43 -14.00 12.36
N ARG A 192 17.67 -14.39 12.13
CA ARG A 192 18.83 -13.93 12.89
C ARG A 192 19.51 -12.71 12.25
N THR A 193 19.50 -12.62 10.91
CA THR A 193 20.25 -11.61 10.16
C THR A 193 19.41 -10.38 9.81
N ASP A 194 18.12 -10.58 9.54
CA ASP A 194 17.16 -9.50 9.25
C ASP A 194 15.71 -9.91 9.59
N GLU A 195 15.32 -9.66 10.81
CA GLU A 195 13.98 -10.00 11.34
C GLU A 195 12.84 -9.38 10.50
N ALA A 196 13.02 -8.16 9.98
CA ALA A 196 12.00 -7.52 9.16
C ALA A 196 11.80 -8.25 7.82
N LEU A 197 12.89 -8.66 7.17
CA LEU A 197 12.81 -9.49 5.97
C LEU A 197 12.24 -10.88 6.27
N TYR A 198 12.55 -11.45 7.44
CA TYR A 198 11.94 -12.72 7.85
C TYR A 198 10.43 -12.62 8.01
N GLN A 199 9.93 -11.56 8.67
CA GLN A 199 8.49 -11.33 8.81
C GLN A 199 7.80 -11.20 7.45
N ILE A 200 8.33 -10.40 6.54
CA ILE A 200 7.74 -10.17 5.22
C ILE A 200 7.83 -11.43 4.33
N TYR A 201 9.05 -11.95 4.15
CA TYR A 201 9.29 -12.99 3.15
C TYR A 201 9.02 -14.41 3.64
N ALA A 202 9.26 -14.68 4.93
CA ALA A 202 9.02 -15.99 5.51
C ALA A 202 7.59 -16.13 6.03
N LEU A 203 7.14 -15.21 6.89
CA LEU A 203 5.85 -15.33 7.56
C LEU A 203 4.70 -14.70 6.77
N GLY A 204 5.00 -13.88 5.76
CA GLY A 204 3.97 -13.14 5.04
C GLY A 204 3.25 -12.16 5.96
N GLU A 205 3.95 -11.61 6.95
CA GLU A 205 3.46 -10.62 7.88
C GLU A 205 3.94 -9.23 7.51
N LYS A 206 3.16 -8.21 7.88
CA LYS A 206 3.60 -6.82 7.74
C LYS A 206 4.75 -6.58 8.72
N ALA A 207 5.91 -6.23 8.21
CA ALA A 207 7.02 -5.82 9.06
C ALA A 207 7.18 -4.30 9.01
N ILE A 208 7.52 -3.72 10.15
CA ILE A 208 7.97 -2.34 10.20
C ILE A 208 9.34 -2.31 9.53
N SER A 209 9.40 -1.75 8.33
CA SER A 209 10.64 -1.63 7.59
C SER A 209 11.64 -0.77 8.36
N LYS A 210 12.91 -1.16 8.44
CA LYS A 210 13.99 -0.30 8.97
C LYS A 210 14.10 1.03 8.23
N SER A 211 13.49 1.13 7.05
CA SER A 211 13.38 2.39 6.29
C SER A 211 12.22 3.27 6.74
N ASN A 212 11.27 2.79 7.54
CA ASN A 212 10.20 3.64 8.07
C ASN A 212 10.81 4.71 8.99
N ILE A 213 10.40 5.95 8.76
CA ILE A 213 10.89 7.10 9.54
C ILE A 213 10.29 7.09 10.93
N TYR A 214 9.00 6.75 11.04
CA TYR A 214 8.28 6.61 12.28
C TYR A 214 7.77 5.17 12.46
N SER A 215 7.77 4.66 13.70
CA SER A 215 7.40 3.26 13.98
C SER A 215 6.58 3.08 15.27
N ASN A 216 6.34 4.14 16.02
CA ASN A 216 5.82 4.06 17.39
C ASN A 216 4.66 5.02 17.69
N TRP A 217 3.91 5.46 16.66
CA TRP A 217 2.73 6.28 16.88
C TRP A 217 1.56 5.44 17.41
N THR A 218 0.79 6.03 18.35
CA THR A 218 -0.43 5.42 18.88
C THR A 218 -1.66 6.09 18.25
N PHE A 219 -2.49 5.32 17.56
CA PHE A 219 -3.71 5.81 16.92
C PHE A 219 -4.90 5.65 17.87
N LEU A 220 -5.69 6.72 18.06
CA LEU A 220 -6.80 6.80 19.00
C LEU A 220 -8.06 7.32 18.30
N ASN A 221 -9.23 6.81 18.71
CA ASN A 221 -10.53 7.28 18.18
C ASN A 221 -10.92 8.68 18.68
N HIS A 222 -10.32 9.15 19.77
CA HIS A 222 -10.59 10.48 20.35
C HIS A 222 -9.38 11.05 21.06
N ARG A 223 -9.30 12.37 21.06
CA ARG A 223 -8.25 13.12 21.77
C ARG A 223 -8.43 12.97 23.28
N PRO A 224 -7.39 12.56 24.01
CA PRO A 224 -7.39 12.58 25.48
C PRO A 224 -7.53 14.03 26.02
N SER A 225 -8.30 14.19 27.10
CA SER A 225 -8.65 15.51 27.67
C SER A 225 -7.44 16.33 28.20
N LYS A 226 -6.29 15.68 28.42
CA LYS A 226 -5.05 16.37 28.85
C LYS A 226 -4.48 17.30 27.77
N PHE A 227 -4.80 17.10 26.50
CA PHE A 227 -4.28 17.90 25.38
C PHE A 227 -5.18 19.12 25.16
N VAL A 228 -4.72 20.30 25.56
CA VAL A 228 -5.47 21.57 25.49
C VAL A 228 -4.76 22.63 24.63
N ASN A 229 -3.43 22.75 24.72
CA ASN A 229 -2.65 23.70 23.94
C ASN A 229 -2.38 23.12 22.56
N TYR A 230 -2.47 23.91 21.49
CA TYR A 230 -2.22 23.45 20.12
C TYR A 230 -1.81 24.59 19.19
N VAL A 231 -1.22 24.20 18.07
CA VAL A 231 -0.97 25.01 16.89
C VAL A 231 -1.41 24.24 15.67
N TYR A 232 -1.50 24.93 14.53
CA TYR A 232 -1.75 24.26 13.23
C TYR A 232 -0.47 24.14 12.44
N GLY A 233 -0.37 23.06 11.66
CA GLY A 233 0.59 22.92 10.59
C GLY A 233 -0.16 22.81 9.25
N CYS A 234 0.34 23.48 8.22
CA CYS A 234 -0.29 23.47 6.90
C CYS A 234 0.75 23.24 5.81
N ASP A 235 0.50 22.23 4.99
CA ASP A 235 1.22 22.04 3.72
C ASP A 235 0.28 22.29 2.55
N PHE A 236 0.69 23.19 1.62
CA PHE A 236 -0.16 23.62 0.52
C PHE A 236 0.02 22.73 -0.71
N GLY A 237 -1.01 22.03 -1.10
CA GLY A 237 -1.10 21.30 -2.34
C GLY A 237 -2.26 21.77 -3.24
N TYR A 238 -2.15 21.52 -4.55
CA TYR A 238 -3.28 21.66 -5.47
C TYR A 238 -3.56 20.32 -6.16
N ASN A 239 -2.62 19.79 -6.94
CA ASN A 239 -2.70 18.43 -7.49
C ASN A 239 -2.48 17.35 -6.40
N HIS A 240 -1.70 17.66 -5.39
CA HIS A 240 -1.57 16.93 -4.14
C HIS A 240 -2.53 17.52 -3.09
N PRO A 241 -2.87 16.80 -2.04
CA PRO A 241 -3.70 17.33 -0.98
C PRO A 241 -3.09 18.56 -0.30
N THR A 242 -3.92 19.58 -0.01
CA THR A 242 -3.61 20.53 1.06
C THR A 242 -3.88 19.83 2.37
N ALA A 243 -2.86 19.71 3.22
CA ALA A 243 -2.95 19.13 4.54
C ALA A 243 -2.93 20.22 5.61
N LEU A 244 -4.00 20.33 6.39
CA LEU A 244 -4.06 21.15 7.61
C LEU A 244 -4.27 20.22 8.79
N VAL A 245 -3.32 20.21 9.72
CA VAL A 245 -3.37 19.42 10.95
C VAL A 245 -3.36 20.31 12.17
N ARG A 246 -4.01 19.87 13.25
CA ARG A 246 -3.92 20.46 14.57
C ARG A 246 -3.02 19.59 15.42
N VAL A 247 -1.96 20.16 15.98
CA VAL A 247 -1.01 19.46 16.83
C VAL A 247 -1.08 20.01 18.23
N TYR A 248 -1.59 19.20 19.13
CA TYR A 248 -1.64 19.49 20.56
C TYR A 248 -0.38 18.99 21.25
N TRP A 249 -0.01 19.61 22.38
CA TRP A 249 1.08 19.12 23.20
C TRP A 249 0.80 19.25 24.70
N VAL A 250 1.37 18.34 25.44
CA VAL A 250 1.44 18.36 26.90
C VAL A 250 2.66 17.54 27.34
N ASP A 251 3.52 18.12 28.20
CA ASP A 251 4.78 17.50 28.62
C ASP A 251 5.58 17.00 27.37
N ASN A 252 5.97 15.73 27.35
CA ASN A 252 6.69 15.13 26.24
C ASN A 252 5.77 14.36 25.26
N ASP A 253 4.47 14.63 25.30
CA ASP A 253 3.50 13.99 24.41
C ASP A 253 2.87 14.99 23.45
N ILE A 254 2.59 14.54 22.23
CA ILE A 254 1.79 15.27 21.24
C ILE A 254 0.59 14.44 20.80
N PHE A 255 -0.51 15.14 20.45
CA PHE A 255 -1.67 14.53 19.80
C PHE A 255 -1.96 15.25 18.48
N ILE A 256 -2.09 14.49 17.40
CA ILE A 256 -2.26 14.98 16.03
C ILE A 256 -3.70 14.72 15.59
N GLU A 257 -4.37 15.76 15.12
CA GLU A 257 -5.73 15.73 14.59
C GLU A 257 -5.75 16.25 13.15
N LYS A 258 -6.40 15.54 12.25
CA LYS A 258 -6.62 15.98 10.87
C LYS A 258 -7.74 17.01 10.82
N VAL A 259 -7.48 18.18 10.26
CA VAL A 259 -8.50 19.21 10.03
C VAL A 259 -8.94 19.24 8.57
N ILE A 260 -7.99 19.34 7.64
CA ILE A 260 -8.25 19.31 6.18
C ILE A 260 -7.21 18.38 5.54
N TYR A 261 -7.67 17.56 4.59
CA TYR A 261 -6.80 16.78 3.71
C TYR A 261 -7.53 16.60 2.38
N GLU A 262 -7.28 17.51 1.42
CA GLU A 262 -8.07 17.57 0.19
C GLU A 262 -7.27 18.22 -0.95
N SER A 263 -7.37 17.64 -2.15
CA SER A 263 -6.77 18.17 -3.37
C SER A 263 -7.69 19.17 -4.08
N TYR A 264 -7.12 19.95 -4.98
CA TYR A 264 -7.81 20.93 -5.84
C TYR A 264 -8.48 22.09 -5.08
N LEU A 265 -8.01 22.40 -3.87
CA LEU A 265 -8.46 23.58 -3.13
C LEU A 265 -7.79 24.84 -3.69
N THR A 266 -8.59 25.81 -4.10
CA THR A 266 -8.12 27.19 -4.30
C THR A 266 -7.93 27.86 -2.94
N THR A 267 -7.16 28.96 -2.87
CA THR A 267 -6.97 29.68 -1.60
C THR A 267 -8.31 30.13 -1.00
N THR A 268 -9.22 30.62 -1.82
CA THR A 268 -10.58 31.01 -1.39
C THR A 268 -11.34 29.83 -0.78
N ASN A 269 -11.33 28.66 -1.46
CA ASN A 269 -12.02 27.46 -0.96
C ASN A 269 -11.39 26.95 0.34
N LEU A 270 -10.07 27.05 0.47
CA LEU A 270 -9.36 26.70 1.70
C LEU A 270 -9.80 27.59 2.86
N ILE A 271 -9.81 28.91 2.67
CA ILE A 271 -10.24 29.90 3.66
C ILE A 271 -11.70 29.67 4.06
N ASP A 272 -12.60 29.44 3.11
CA ASP A 272 -14.01 29.16 3.38
C ASP A 272 -14.17 27.88 4.21
N LYS A 273 -13.44 26.84 3.85
CA LYS A 273 -13.47 25.57 4.57
C LYS A 273 -12.92 25.70 5.99
N MET A 274 -11.83 26.44 6.17
CA MET A 274 -11.29 26.73 7.50
C MET A 274 -12.28 27.47 8.40
N ASN A 275 -12.99 28.46 7.84
CA ASN A 275 -14.06 29.17 8.55
C ASN A 275 -15.23 28.22 8.91
N GLN A 276 -15.65 27.35 8.00
CA GLN A 276 -16.72 26.35 8.24
C GLN A 276 -16.35 25.34 9.32
N LEU A 277 -15.10 24.91 9.35
CA LEU A 277 -14.58 23.96 10.34
C LEU A 277 -14.21 24.63 11.69
N GLY A 278 -14.39 25.93 11.81
CA GLY A 278 -14.11 26.67 13.04
C GLY A 278 -12.62 26.76 13.38
N VAL A 279 -11.75 26.84 12.38
CA VAL A 279 -10.31 27.08 12.60
C VAL A 279 -10.13 28.44 13.25
N GLU A 280 -9.48 28.46 14.41
CA GLU A 280 -9.37 29.66 15.23
C GLU A 280 -8.31 30.62 14.67
N LYS A 281 -8.74 31.87 14.42
CA LYS A 281 -7.92 32.89 13.76
C LYS A 281 -6.73 33.37 14.58
N HIS A 282 -6.81 33.25 15.90
CA HIS A 282 -5.76 33.71 16.84
C HIS A 282 -4.73 32.61 17.15
N VAL A 283 -4.93 31.42 16.63
CA VAL A 283 -3.99 30.29 16.81
C VAL A 283 -3.05 30.23 15.62
N THR A 284 -1.77 30.15 15.88
CA THR A 284 -0.72 30.16 14.87
C THR A 284 -0.82 28.95 13.94
N ILE A 285 -0.72 29.22 12.63
CA ILE A 285 -0.65 28.24 11.56
C ILE A 285 0.75 28.28 10.95
N LEU A 286 1.52 27.20 11.05
CA LEU A 286 2.85 27.08 10.47
C LEU A 286 2.71 26.52 9.04
N ALA A 287 3.04 27.35 8.05
CA ALA A 287 2.82 26.98 6.65
C ALA A 287 4.09 27.06 5.78
N ASP A 288 4.09 26.28 4.68
CA ASP A 288 5.17 26.33 3.69
C ASP A 288 5.28 27.71 3.03
N TYR A 289 6.41 28.37 3.22
CA TYR A 289 6.71 29.70 2.67
C TYR A 289 6.99 29.71 1.14
N SER A 290 6.97 28.56 0.47
CA SER A 290 7.09 28.50 -0.99
C SER A 290 5.88 29.09 -1.74
N ARG A 291 4.77 29.33 -1.01
CA ARG A 291 3.52 29.91 -1.52
C ARG A 291 3.14 31.17 -0.73
N PRO A 292 3.97 32.24 -0.81
CA PRO A 292 3.76 33.47 -0.03
C PRO A 292 2.43 34.17 -0.36
N GLU A 293 1.91 33.99 -1.58
CA GLU A 293 0.61 34.52 -2.00
C GLU A 293 -0.53 33.92 -1.17
N ILE A 294 -0.51 32.59 -0.91
CA ILE A 294 -1.53 31.93 -0.10
C ILE A 294 -1.46 32.42 1.35
N ILE A 295 -0.24 32.50 1.89
CA ILE A 295 -0.01 33.02 3.26
C ILE A 295 -0.58 34.45 3.41
N ALA A 296 -0.31 35.34 2.43
CA ALA A 296 -0.82 36.70 2.44
C ALA A 296 -2.35 36.77 2.40
N GLU A 297 -3.00 35.95 1.55
CA GLU A 297 -4.46 35.89 1.47
C GLU A 297 -5.09 35.37 2.78
N MET A 298 -4.50 34.33 3.39
CA MET A 298 -4.97 33.79 4.68
C MET A 298 -4.82 34.81 5.81
N ASN A 299 -3.68 35.52 5.86
CA ASN A 299 -3.46 36.62 6.84
C ASN A 299 -4.46 37.75 6.63
N ASN A 300 -4.74 38.14 5.38
CA ASN A 300 -5.77 39.12 5.05
C ASN A 300 -7.19 38.67 5.46
N ALA A 301 -7.45 37.36 5.45
CA ALA A 301 -8.68 36.79 5.99
C ALA A 301 -8.74 36.72 7.51
N GLY A 302 -7.66 37.16 8.18
CA GLY A 302 -7.55 37.30 9.63
C GLY A 302 -6.99 36.09 10.37
N PHE A 303 -6.41 35.09 9.68
CA PHE A 303 -5.69 33.99 10.31
C PHE A 303 -4.26 34.43 10.67
N ASP A 304 -3.66 33.84 11.69
CA ASP A 304 -2.25 34.03 12.05
C ASP A 304 -1.38 32.97 11.37
N VAL A 305 -0.95 33.23 10.13
CA VAL A 305 -0.14 32.31 9.34
C VAL A 305 1.32 32.76 9.31
N GLN A 306 2.20 31.88 9.78
CA GLN A 306 3.63 32.12 9.89
C GLN A 306 4.43 31.13 9.03
N ASN A 307 5.66 31.54 8.64
CA ASN A 307 6.55 30.71 7.88
C ASN A 307 7.08 29.52 8.67
N ALA A 308 6.90 28.31 8.17
CA ALA A 308 7.41 27.11 8.80
C ALA A 308 8.94 26.93 8.62
N ASN A 309 9.58 26.30 9.59
CA ASN A 309 10.95 25.82 9.43
C ASN A 309 10.95 24.50 8.64
N LYS A 310 11.54 24.48 7.44
CA LYS A 310 11.49 23.38 6.49
C LYS A 310 12.66 22.39 6.58
N VAL A 311 13.53 22.49 7.58
CA VAL A 311 14.68 21.57 7.72
C VAL A 311 14.16 20.16 8.04
N VAL A 312 14.13 19.30 7.01
CA VAL A 312 13.47 17.98 7.06
C VAL A 312 14.04 17.10 8.16
N LYS A 313 15.36 16.86 8.17
CA LYS A 313 15.99 15.97 9.15
C LYS A 313 15.75 16.43 10.59
N LYS A 314 15.98 17.73 10.88
CA LYS A 314 15.73 18.29 12.20
C LYS A 314 14.27 18.18 12.63
N GLY A 315 13.34 18.40 11.71
CA GLY A 315 11.91 18.26 11.99
C GLY A 315 11.50 16.82 12.28
N ILE A 316 12.05 15.84 11.56
CA ILE A 316 11.86 14.41 11.84
C ILE A 316 12.40 14.05 13.23
N ASP A 317 13.62 14.51 13.55
CA ASP A 317 14.24 14.24 14.84
C ASP A 317 13.44 14.88 15.99
N ASN A 318 12.90 16.10 15.80
CA ASN A 318 12.01 16.75 16.76
C ASN A 318 10.76 15.88 17.07
N ILE A 319 10.08 15.34 16.06
CA ILE A 319 8.91 14.48 16.26
C ILE A 319 9.28 13.23 17.06
N LYS A 320 10.44 12.63 16.79
CA LYS A 320 10.92 11.42 17.49
C LYS A 320 11.21 11.64 18.98
N THR A 321 11.34 12.89 19.44
CA THR A 321 11.53 13.19 20.87
C THR A 321 10.24 13.16 21.68
N PHE A 322 9.08 13.08 21.02
CA PHE A 322 7.78 13.07 21.68
C PHE A 322 7.14 11.67 21.68
N GLY A 323 6.33 11.39 22.68
CA GLY A 323 5.31 10.34 22.61
C GLY A 323 4.20 10.82 21.66
N VAL A 324 4.02 10.13 20.53
CA VAL A 324 3.10 10.58 19.48
C VAL A 324 1.80 9.80 19.54
N PHE A 325 0.72 10.52 19.77
CA PHE A 325 -0.65 10.05 19.63
C PHE A 325 -1.29 10.74 18.42
N CYS A 326 -2.11 10.02 17.70
CA CYS A 326 -2.75 10.51 16.49
C CYS A 326 -4.20 10.06 16.42
N GLU A 327 -5.07 10.91 15.91
CA GLU A 327 -6.42 10.51 15.52
C GLU A 327 -6.35 9.34 14.54
N ASP A 328 -7.26 8.35 14.65
CA ASP A 328 -7.35 7.23 13.70
C ASP A 328 -7.93 7.70 12.34
N SER A 329 -7.15 8.51 11.65
CA SER A 329 -7.42 9.04 10.31
C SER A 329 -6.78 8.14 9.26
N LYS A 330 -7.57 7.72 8.27
CA LYS A 330 -7.09 6.87 7.17
C LYS A 330 -5.96 7.54 6.38
N GLU A 331 -6.06 8.85 6.15
CA GLU A 331 -5.11 9.62 5.36
C GLU A 331 -3.78 9.77 6.07
N ILE A 332 -3.79 10.18 7.35
CA ILE A 332 -2.54 10.29 8.14
C ILE A 332 -1.90 8.91 8.31
N LYS A 333 -2.70 7.88 8.56
CA LYS A 333 -2.20 6.51 8.71
C LYS A 333 -1.55 6.00 7.43
N LYS A 334 -2.15 6.30 6.27
CA LYS A 334 -1.57 5.99 4.97
C LYS A 334 -0.20 6.64 4.79
N GLU A 335 -0.06 7.93 5.10
CA GLU A 335 1.23 8.62 5.02
C GLU A 335 2.23 8.07 6.05
N TYR A 336 1.84 7.91 7.32
CA TYR A 336 2.67 7.31 8.36
C TYR A 336 3.26 5.96 7.94
N ASP A 337 2.45 5.10 7.36
CA ASP A 337 2.85 3.77 6.91
C ASP A 337 3.83 3.82 5.72
N ASN A 338 3.78 4.87 4.90
CA ASN A 338 4.57 5.03 3.68
C ASN A 338 5.72 6.05 3.82
N TYR A 339 5.82 6.77 4.93
CA TYR A 339 6.88 7.75 5.15
C TYR A 339 8.19 7.04 5.48
N LYS A 340 9.04 6.90 4.47
CA LYS A 340 10.24 6.07 4.49
C LYS A 340 11.47 6.86 4.06
N TRP A 341 12.63 6.45 4.56
CA TRP A 341 13.90 6.90 4.04
C TRP A 341 14.12 6.38 2.62
N LYS A 342 14.62 7.23 1.76
CA LYS A 342 15.01 6.87 0.38
C LYS A 342 16.13 5.84 0.41
N LYS A 343 16.06 4.84 -0.47
CA LYS A 343 17.12 3.85 -0.69
C LYS A 343 17.84 4.12 -2.01
N VAL A 344 19.17 4.02 -1.99
CA VAL A 344 20.00 4.03 -3.19
C VAL A 344 20.80 2.72 -3.18
N GLY A 345 20.37 1.75 -3.99
CA GLY A 345 20.80 0.36 -3.84
C GLY A 345 20.35 -0.20 -2.48
N ASP A 346 21.29 -0.75 -1.72
CA ASP A 346 21.04 -1.28 -0.37
C ASP A 346 21.27 -0.25 0.76
N ILE A 347 21.65 1.00 0.41
CA ILE A 347 21.95 2.04 1.38
C ILE A 347 20.71 2.87 1.65
N ILE A 348 20.30 2.96 2.92
CA ILE A 348 19.26 3.86 3.40
C ILE A 348 19.88 5.26 3.53
N THR A 349 19.29 6.27 2.89
CA THR A 349 19.74 7.66 2.97
C THR A 349 19.05 8.40 4.11
N ASP A 350 19.51 9.63 4.39
CA ASP A 350 18.87 10.53 5.37
C ASP A 350 17.79 11.42 4.70
N GLU A 351 17.35 11.10 3.49
CA GLU A 351 16.29 11.82 2.79
C GLU A 351 15.01 10.97 2.76
N PRO A 352 13.84 11.52 3.13
CA PRO A 352 12.58 10.82 2.95
C PRO A 352 12.21 10.69 1.46
N ILE A 353 11.46 9.64 1.14
CA ILE A 353 10.81 9.54 -0.17
C ILE A 353 9.72 10.61 -0.22
N LYS A 354 9.74 11.44 -1.26
CA LYS A 354 8.69 12.43 -1.52
C LYS A 354 7.49 11.76 -2.19
N LEU A 355 6.72 11.05 -1.38
CA LEU A 355 5.49 10.39 -1.80
C LEU A 355 4.60 10.22 -0.58
N PHE A 356 3.39 10.75 -0.63
CA PHE A 356 2.46 10.74 0.52
C PHE A 356 3.10 11.38 1.76
N ASP A 357 3.53 12.63 1.66
CA ASP A 357 4.23 13.35 2.71
C ASP A 357 3.57 14.70 3.10
N ASP A 358 2.39 15.00 2.52
CA ASP A 358 1.68 16.28 2.72
C ASP A 358 1.30 16.49 4.21
N ALA A 359 0.68 15.50 4.86
CA ALA A 359 0.36 15.57 6.28
C ALA A 359 1.60 15.44 7.16
N MET A 360 2.60 14.61 6.76
CA MET A 360 3.87 14.49 7.48
C MET A 360 4.64 15.81 7.49
N ASP A 361 4.62 16.56 6.40
CA ASP A 361 5.24 17.87 6.30
C ASP A 361 4.48 18.89 7.17
N ALA A 362 3.16 18.94 7.11
CA ALA A 362 2.34 19.79 7.97
C ALA A 362 2.59 19.51 9.48
N ILE A 363 2.64 18.24 9.88
CA ILE A 363 2.95 17.82 11.26
C ILE A 363 4.35 18.29 11.66
N ARG A 364 5.33 18.11 10.78
CA ARG A 364 6.72 18.50 11.00
C ARG A 364 6.87 20.01 11.21
N TYR A 365 6.12 20.83 10.48
CA TYR A 365 6.10 22.29 10.67
C TYR A 365 5.60 22.66 12.06
N ALA A 366 4.47 22.14 12.47
CA ALA A 366 3.87 22.40 13.78
C ALA A 366 4.78 21.93 14.93
N VAL A 367 5.27 20.69 14.87
CA VAL A 367 6.12 20.12 15.93
C VAL A 367 7.45 20.85 16.06
N THR A 368 8.03 21.29 14.92
CA THR A 368 9.28 22.07 14.97
C THR A 368 9.08 23.40 15.67
N HIS A 369 7.97 24.09 15.43
CA HIS A 369 7.62 25.31 16.14
C HIS A 369 7.40 25.05 17.64
N ILE A 370 6.60 24.05 18.01
CA ILE A 370 6.37 23.65 19.39
C ILE A 370 7.71 23.41 20.10
N ARG A 371 8.62 22.68 19.47
CA ARG A 371 9.94 22.38 20.05
C ARG A 371 10.79 23.64 20.26
N GLN A 372 10.72 24.59 19.33
CA GLN A 372 11.51 25.84 19.38
C GLN A 372 10.97 26.85 20.41
N GLU A 373 9.65 26.99 20.52
CA GLU A 373 9.03 28.00 21.35
C GLU A 373 8.82 27.56 22.82
N TYR A 374 8.56 26.28 23.04
CA TYR A 374 8.12 25.78 24.35
C TYR A 374 9.12 24.83 25.01
N TYR A 375 10.19 24.39 24.30
CA TYR A 375 11.19 23.47 24.85
C TYR A 375 12.63 23.97 24.59
N THR A 376 12.88 25.26 24.77
CA THR A 376 14.15 25.95 24.45
C THR A 376 15.31 25.65 25.42
N ASP A 377 15.18 24.74 26.36
CA ASP A 377 16.26 24.47 27.31
C ASP A 377 17.07 23.23 26.91
N ASP A 378 18.26 23.48 26.37
CA ASP A 378 19.30 22.46 26.05
C ASP A 378 19.86 21.75 27.30
N SER A 379 19.28 21.97 28.52
CA SER A 379 19.80 21.45 29.79
C SER A 379 19.46 19.98 30.08
N TYR A 380 18.73 19.26 29.18
CA TYR A 380 18.33 17.86 29.39
C TYR A 380 19.16 16.82 28.66
N PHE A 381 20.22 17.19 27.92
CA PHE A 381 21.15 16.24 27.28
C PHE A 381 22.51 16.15 28.00
N ALA A 382 22.51 16.13 29.31
CA ALA A 382 23.69 15.77 30.09
C ALA A 382 23.33 14.63 31.05
N PHE A 383 23.31 13.37 30.48
CA PHE A 383 23.61 12.13 31.25
C PHE A 383 23.86 11.02 30.25
#